data_e306a24535224df8de4b0aa7b73f830c
#
_entry.id   e306a24535224df8de4b0aa7b73f830c
#
_cell.length_a   1.000
_cell.length_b   1.000
_cell.length_c   1.000
_cell.angle_alpha   90.00
_cell.angle_beta   90.00
_cell.angle_gamma   90.00
#
_symmetry.space_group_name_H-M   'P 1'
#
loop_
_entity.id
_entity.type
_entity.pdbx_description
1 polymer ?
#
loop_
_entity_poly.entity_id
_entity_poly.type
_entity_poly.pdbx_seq_one_letter_code
_entity_poly.pdbx_strand_id
1 'polypeptide(L)'
;TLILCSSGVLDLYLGIALVMGENIGTTVTSNIAALTANTQARRAALAHFIFNIFGVVWILCIFHPFVDMVSGMINRLFPGVSPEVAITYKLSAFHTAFNICNVLILIWFIGPIEKVVCWVIRPKEDEEEFRLRFISGGMLSTAELSIVQARKEINLFAERTRRMFGMVRDLLHTTNENDFNKLFS
;
A
#
# COMPACT_ATOMS: atom_id res chain seq x y z
N THR A 1 13.49 0.63 17.37
CA THR A 1 13.11 1.89 18.06
C THR A 1 12.56 1.59 19.46
N LEU A 2 11.58 0.69 19.63
CA LEU A 2 10.90 0.38 20.90
C LEU A 2 11.87 -0.02 22.04
N ILE A 3 12.78 -0.97 21.75
CA ILE A 3 13.78 -1.47 22.72
C ILE A 3 14.71 -0.33 23.19
N LEU A 4 15.15 0.54 22.28
CA LEU A 4 16.03 1.65 22.60
C LEU A 4 15.35 2.72 23.47
N CYS A 5 14.06 2.92 23.27
CA CYS A 5 13.26 3.80 24.13
C CYS A 5 13.04 3.19 25.52
N SER A 6 12.69 1.90 25.59
CA SER A 6 12.45 1.23 26.89
C SER A 6 13.73 1.07 27.73
N SER A 7 14.90 0.97 27.09
CA SER A 7 16.20 0.94 27.77
C SER A 7 16.72 2.34 28.17
N GLY A 8 15.97 3.41 27.88
CA GLY A 8 16.37 4.80 28.22
C GLY A 8 17.46 5.39 27.35
N VAL A 9 17.85 4.73 26.25
CA VAL A 9 18.84 5.23 25.29
C VAL A 9 18.26 6.34 24.42
N LEU A 10 16.97 6.23 24.07
CA LEU A 10 16.24 7.24 23.31
C LEU A 10 15.11 7.82 24.15
N ASP A 11 14.93 9.13 24.07
CA ASP A 11 13.75 9.78 24.62
C ASP A 11 12.50 9.52 23.78
N LEU A 12 11.32 9.85 24.33
CA LEU A 12 10.04 9.62 23.67
C LEU A 12 9.92 10.36 22.35
N TYR A 13 10.34 11.63 22.30
CA TYR A 13 10.19 12.46 21.08
C TYR A 13 11.06 11.94 19.95
N LEU A 14 12.30 11.58 20.25
CA LEU A 14 13.20 10.99 19.27
C LEU A 14 12.72 9.59 18.83
N GLY A 15 12.21 8.79 19.77
CA GLY A 15 11.59 7.49 19.44
C GLY A 15 10.41 7.62 18.47
N ILE A 16 9.53 8.60 18.71
CA ILE A 16 8.40 8.90 17.82
C ILE A 16 8.91 9.40 16.46
N ALA A 17 9.88 10.29 16.41
CA ALA A 17 10.45 10.79 15.16
C ALA A 17 11.04 9.64 14.31
N LEU A 18 11.71 8.67 14.95
CA LEU A 18 12.21 7.48 14.27
C LEU A 18 11.08 6.58 13.71
N VAL A 19 9.99 6.38 14.48
CA VAL A 19 8.81 5.65 13.98
C VAL A 19 8.19 6.34 12.76
N MET A 20 8.14 7.67 12.75
CA MET A 20 7.69 8.42 11.59
C MET A 20 8.60 8.21 10.38
N GLY A 21 9.92 8.18 10.60
CA GLY A 21 10.91 7.85 9.56
C GLY A 21 10.77 6.41 9.04
N GLU A 22 10.50 5.45 9.92
CA GLU A 22 10.23 4.05 9.55
C GLU A 22 8.99 3.93 8.65
N ASN A 23 7.92 4.67 8.91
CA ASN A 23 6.72 4.69 8.07
C ASN A 23 7.03 5.15 6.64
N ILE A 24 7.83 6.22 6.47
CA ILE A 24 8.28 6.65 5.14
C ILE A 24 9.21 5.61 4.52
N GLY A 25 10.21 5.15 5.25
CA GLY A 25 11.20 4.19 4.77
C GLY A 25 10.57 2.91 4.22
N THR A 26 9.58 2.36 4.94
CA THR A 26 8.83 1.17 4.50
C THR A 26 8.11 1.40 3.17
N THR A 27 7.56 2.59 2.94
CA THR A 27 6.88 2.90 1.68
C THR A 27 7.86 3.16 0.53
N VAL A 28 9.05 3.67 0.81
CA VAL A 28 10.12 3.78 -0.20
C VAL A 28 10.56 2.39 -0.68
N THR A 29 10.80 1.44 0.24
CA THR A 29 11.15 0.07 -0.13
C THR A 29 10.04 -0.61 -0.92
N SER A 30 8.78 -0.40 -0.55
CA SER A 30 7.63 -0.90 -1.30
C SER A 30 7.57 -0.34 -2.72
N ASN A 31 7.88 0.94 -2.93
CA ASN A 31 7.94 1.55 -4.26
C ASN A 31 9.10 0.99 -5.09
N ILE A 32 10.27 0.76 -4.49
CA ILE A 32 11.40 0.12 -5.18
C ILE A 32 11.02 -1.30 -5.62
N ALA A 33 10.42 -2.09 -4.73
CA ALA A 33 9.96 -3.44 -5.05
C ALA A 33 8.89 -3.45 -6.16
N ALA A 34 8.05 -2.42 -6.22
CA ALA A 34 6.99 -2.30 -7.22
C ALA A 34 7.49 -1.85 -8.62
N LEU A 35 8.77 -1.48 -8.79
CA LEU A 35 9.28 -1.00 -10.10
C LEU A 35 9.14 -2.04 -11.21
N THR A 36 9.27 -3.32 -10.88
CA THR A 36 9.13 -4.45 -11.81
C THR A 36 7.71 -5.02 -11.85
N ALA A 37 6.79 -4.50 -11.04
CA ALA A 37 5.42 -4.97 -10.95
C ALA A 37 4.52 -4.30 -12.00
N ASN A 38 3.30 -4.82 -12.13
CA ASN A 38 2.28 -4.26 -13.02
C ASN A 38 1.85 -2.84 -12.59
N THR A 39 1.19 -2.12 -13.50
CA THR A 39 0.75 -0.74 -13.28
C THR A 39 -0.10 -0.58 -12.02
N GLN A 40 -0.96 -1.53 -11.70
CA GLN A 40 -1.83 -1.44 -10.52
C GLN A 40 -1.04 -1.54 -9.21
N ALA A 41 -0.06 -2.46 -9.13
CA ALA A 41 0.81 -2.60 -7.97
C ALA A 41 1.69 -1.34 -7.76
N ARG A 42 2.23 -0.78 -8.86
CA ARG A 42 2.98 0.49 -8.82
C ARG A 42 2.14 1.65 -8.33
N ARG A 43 0.89 1.75 -8.79
CA ARG A 43 -0.08 2.76 -8.34
C ARG A 43 -0.40 2.61 -6.85
N ALA A 44 -0.62 1.38 -6.39
CA ALA A 44 -0.87 1.10 -4.98
C ALA A 44 0.33 1.48 -4.09
N ALA A 45 1.55 1.14 -4.50
CA ALA A 45 2.77 1.53 -3.79
C ALA A 45 2.95 3.05 -3.72
N LEU A 46 2.71 3.77 -4.83
CA LEU A 46 2.79 5.23 -4.85
C LEU A 46 1.69 5.89 -3.99
N ALA A 47 0.46 5.37 -4.04
CA ALA A 47 -0.62 5.85 -3.17
C ALA A 47 -0.26 5.69 -1.68
N HIS A 48 0.31 4.55 -1.29
CA HIS A 48 0.78 4.29 0.06
C HIS A 48 1.91 5.25 0.47
N PHE A 49 2.84 5.55 -0.42
CA PHE A 49 3.89 6.54 -0.19
C PHE A 49 3.31 7.94 0.05
N ILE A 50 2.39 8.40 -0.81
CA ILE A 50 1.72 9.70 -0.66
C ILE A 50 0.97 9.77 0.67
N PHE A 51 0.26 8.69 1.04
CA PHE A 51 -0.45 8.58 2.31
C PHE A 51 0.48 8.80 3.51
N ASN A 52 1.66 8.16 3.53
CA ASN A 52 2.60 8.28 4.64
C ASN A 52 3.31 9.64 4.65
N ILE A 53 3.71 10.18 3.50
CA ILE A 53 4.30 11.51 3.41
C ILE A 53 3.33 12.57 3.93
N PHE A 54 2.06 12.52 3.48
CA PHE A 54 1.05 13.45 3.97
C PHE A 54 0.88 13.33 5.49
N GLY A 55 0.82 12.08 6.00
CA GLY A 55 0.74 11.81 7.43
C GLY A 55 1.86 12.46 8.21
N VAL A 56 3.10 12.30 7.77
CA VAL A 56 4.26 12.89 8.43
C VAL A 56 4.24 14.42 8.37
N VAL A 57 3.87 14.99 7.22
CA VAL A 57 3.83 16.46 7.05
C VAL A 57 2.85 17.14 8.03
N TRP A 58 1.60 16.64 8.10
CA TRP A 58 0.62 17.28 8.98
C TRP A 58 0.95 17.08 10.46
N ILE A 59 1.43 15.89 10.85
CA ILE A 59 1.77 15.63 12.25
C ILE A 59 2.97 16.47 12.70
N LEU A 60 3.94 16.76 11.83
CA LEU A 60 5.06 17.64 12.14
C LEU A 60 4.60 19.06 12.51
N CYS A 61 3.50 19.55 11.92
CA CYS A 61 2.93 20.84 12.26
C CYS A 61 2.38 20.91 13.70
N ILE A 62 1.93 19.77 14.24
CA ILE A 62 1.35 19.67 15.59
C ILE A 62 2.06 18.65 16.46
N PHE A 63 3.33 18.38 16.20
CA PHE A 63 4.09 17.28 16.79
C PHE A 63 4.04 17.29 18.32
N HIS A 64 4.52 18.37 18.95
CA HIS A 64 4.56 18.48 20.42
C HIS A 64 3.18 18.35 21.06
N PRO A 65 2.15 19.15 20.69
CA PRO A 65 0.85 19.06 21.31
C PRO A 65 0.19 17.69 21.13
N PHE A 66 0.41 17.02 20.00
CA PHE A 66 -0.14 15.69 19.76
C PHE A 66 0.55 14.63 20.65
N VAL A 67 1.88 14.67 20.74
CA VAL A 67 2.64 13.76 21.63
C VAL A 67 2.25 13.96 23.10
N ASP A 68 2.12 15.21 23.54
CA ASP A 68 1.74 15.54 24.93
C ASP A 68 0.31 15.07 25.25
N MET A 69 -0.62 15.23 24.31
CA MET A 69 -1.99 14.75 24.44
C MET A 69 -2.02 13.21 24.61
N VAL A 70 -1.34 12.47 23.76
CA VAL A 70 -1.27 11.00 23.83
C VAL A 70 -0.58 10.56 25.10
N SER A 71 0.54 11.20 25.47
CA SER A 71 1.28 10.90 26.71
C SER A 71 0.43 11.16 27.95
N GLY A 72 -0.31 12.26 27.99
CA GLY A 72 -1.23 12.60 29.06
C GLY A 72 -2.37 11.59 29.20
N MET A 73 -2.91 11.12 28.06
CA MET A 73 -3.92 10.07 28.05
C MET A 73 -3.40 8.76 28.64
N ILE A 74 -2.22 8.31 28.24
CA ILE A 74 -1.60 7.08 28.75
C ILE A 74 -1.30 7.19 30.26
N ASN A 75 -0.77 8.32 30.72
CA ASN A 75 -0.50 8.53 32.12
C ASN A 75 -1.77 8.48 33.01
N ARG A 76 -2.93 8.89 32.45
CA ARG A 76 -4.22 8.83 33.15
C ARG A 76 -4.81 7.42 33.15
N LEU A 77 -4.67 6.67 32.05
CA LEU A 77 -5.22 5.33 31.91
C LEU A 77 -4.41 4.28 32.69
N PHE A 78 -3.10 4.50 32.82
CA PHE A 78 -2.17 3.55 33.44
C PHE A 78 -1.32 4.24 34.53
N PRO A 79 -1.92 4.73 35.61
CA PRO A 79 -1.18 5.33 36.70
C PRO A 79 -0.37 4.24 37.46
N GLY A 80 0.92 4.47 37.67
CA GLY A 80 1.77 3.56 38.44
C GLY A 80 2.52 2.50 37.63
N VAL A 81 2.49 2.56 36.32
CA VAL A 81 3.33 1.70 35.45
C VAL A 81 4.78 2.18 35.48
N SER A 82 5.75 1.24 35.41
CA SER A 82 7.16 1.62 35.35
C SER A 82 7.47 2.51 34.14
N PRO A 83 8.47 3.40 34.23
CA PRO A 83 8.83 4.33 33.13
C PRO A 83 9.10 3.62 31.80
N GLU A 84 9.75 2.46 31.83
CA GLU A 84 10.11 1.66 30.66
C GLU A 84 8.85 1.12 29.92
N VAL A 85 7.86 0.68 30.69
CA VAL A 85 6.58 0.20 30.15
C VAL A 85 5.72 1.38 29.70
N ALA A 86 5.72 2.48 30.43
CA ALA A 86 4.98 3.68 30.09
C ALA A 86 5.43 4.26 28.72
N ILE A 87 6.74 4.29 28.45
CA ILE A 87 7.26 4.79 27.18
C ILE A 87 6.84 3.89 26.00
N THR A 88 6.80 2.58 26.22
CA THR A 88 6.31 1.60 25.23
C THR A 88 4.84 1.84 24.89
N TYR A 89 4.00 2.06 25.90
CA TYR A 89 2.58 2.36 25.71
C TYR A 89 2.37 3.70 25.00
N LYS A 90 3.11 4.72 25.36
CA LYS A 90 3.05 6.05 24.71
C LYS A 90 3.43 5.97 23.22
N LEU A 91 4.51 5.26 22.91
CA LEU A 91 4.98 5.09 21.54
C LEU A 91 3.97 4.30 20.68
N SER A 92 3.42 3.20 21.23
CA SER A 92 2.42 2.39 20.55
C SER A 92 1.09 3.15 20.37
N ALA A 93 0.66 3.87 21.40
CA ALA A 93 -0.56 4.68 21.36
C ALA A 93 -0.43 5.84 20.37
N PHE A 94 0.73 6.51 20.34
CA PHE A 94 1.02 7.54 19.34
C PHE A 94 0.90 6.97 17.92
N HIS A 95 1.57 5.86 17.65
CA HIS A 95 1.55 5.23 16.33
C HIS A 95 0.12 4.87 15.91
N THR A 96 -0.66 4.28 16.80
CA THR A 96 -2.06 3.92 16.54
C THR A 96 -2.93 5.16 16.31
N ALA A 97 -2.85 6.16 17.19
CA ALA A 97 -3.63 7.39 17.07
C ALA A 97 -3.28 8.17 15.80
N PHE A 98 -2.00 8.28 15.50
CA PHE A 98 -1.52 8.90 14.26
C PHE A 98 -2.10 8.24 13.02
N ASN A 99 -2.04 6.90 12.91
CA ASN A 99 -2.56 6.19 11.75
C ASN A 99 -4.08 6.32 11.64
N ILE A 100 -4.82 6.25 12.75
CA ILE A 100 -6.28 6.44 12.74
C ILE A 100 -6.62 7.86 12.27
N CYS A 101 -5.98 8.89 12.81
CA CYS A 101 -6.20 10.27 12.38
C CYS A 101 -5.86 10.45 10.91
N ASN A 102 -4.75 9.88 10.44
CA ASN A 102 -4.33 9.95 9.05
C ASN A 102 -5.36 9.32 8.11
N VAL A 103 -5.89 8.15 8.46
CA VAL A 103 -6.98 7.50 7.70
C VAL A 103 -8.22 8.38 7.68
N LEU A 104 -8.66 8.90 8.84
CA LEU A 104 -9.86 9.74 8.92
C LEU A 104 -9.75 11.03 8.11
N ILE A 105 -8.55 11.61 8.03
CA ILE A 105 -8.31 12.79 7.19
C ILE A 105 -8.32 12.40 5.71
N LEU A 106 -7.55 11.37 5.34
CA LEU A 106 -7.29 11.04 3.94
C LEU A 106 -8.41 10.27 3.24
N ILE A 107 -9.38 9.70 3.98
CA ILE A 107 -10.54 9.05 3.38
C ILE A 107 -11.33 9.98 2.44
N TRP A 108 -11.35 11.27 2.74
CA TRP A 108 -11.99 12.29 1.91
C TRP A 108 -11.16 12.69 0.68
N PHE A 109 -9.88 12.34 0.65
CA PHE A 109 -8.94 12.69 -0.41
C PHE A 109 -8.57 11.52 -1.32
N ILE A 110 -9.29 10.38 -1.24
CA ILE A 110 -9.05 9.21 -2.08
C ILE A 110 -9.09 9.56 -3.57
N GLY A 111 -10.12 10.30 -4.01
CA GLY A 111 -10.26 10.70 -5.41
C GLY A 111 -9.11 11.61 -5.92
N PRO A 112 -8.71 12.66 -5.21
CA PRO A 112 -7.51 13.42 -5.54
C PRO A 112 -6.23 12.58 -5.59
N ILE A 113 -6.01 11.69 -4.62
CA ILE A 113 -4.83 10.78 -4.58
C ILE A 113 -4.83 9.86 -5.80
N GLU A 114 -5.97 9.26 -6.12
CA GLU A 114 -6.13 8.40 -7.31
C GLU A 114 -5.77 9.16 -8.60
N LYS A 115 -6.26 10.39 -8.77
CA LYS A 115 -5.94 11.21 -9.93
C LYS A 115 -4.44 11.48 -10.06
N VAL A 116 -3.77 11.84 -8.96
CA VAL A 116 -2.33 12.09 -8.93
C VAL A 116 -1.57 10.82 -9.30
N VAL A 117 -1.92 9.69 -8.68
CA VAL A 117 -1.27 8.39 -8.91
C VAL A 117 -1.46 7.94 -10.37
N CYS A 118 -2.65 8.07 -10.93
CA CYS A 118 -2.93 7.71 -12.32
C CYS A 118 -2.26 8.67 -13.32
N TRP A 119 -2.05 9.92 -12.95
CA TRP A 119 -1.31 10.89 -13.76
C TRP A 119 0.19 10.58 -13.80
N VAL A 120 0.77 10.20 -12.65
CA VAL A 120 2.20 9.85 -12.53
C VAL A 120 2.49 8.51 -13.19
N ILE A 121 1.65 7.50 -12.94
CA ILE A 121 1.85 6.15 -13.44
C ILE A 121 0.79 5.85 -14.49
N ARG A 122 1.18 6.03 -15.76
CA ARG A 122 0.34 5.69 -16.89
C ARG A 122 0.42 4.20 -17.22
N PRO A 123 -0.67 3.56 -17.66
CA PRO A 123 -0.62 2.17 -18.11
C PRO A 123 0.29 2.06 -19.33
N LYS A 124 1.01 0.96 -19.46
CA LYS A 124 1.69 0.61 -20.70
C LYS A 124 0.64 0.13 -21.70
N GLU A 125 0.81 0.45 -23.00
CA GLU A 125 -0.13 0.09 -24.07
C GLU A 125 -0.36 -1.43 -24.20
N ASP A 126 0.62 -2.23 -23.79
CA ASP A 126 0.58 -3.70 -23.83
C ASP A 126 0.14 -4.37 -22.50
N GLU A 127 -0.17 -3.61 -21.45
CA GLU A 127 -0.67 -4.19 -20.21
C GLU A 127 -2.12 -4.64 -20.38
N GLU A 128 -2.33 -5.94 -20.53
CA GLU A 128 -3.68 -6.51 -20.49
C GLU A 128 -4.35 -6.16 -19.17
N GLU A 129 -5.42 -5.36 -19.24
CA GLU A 129 -6.21 -5.07 -18.04
C GLU A 129 -6.75 -6.38 -17.46
N PHE A 130 -6.28 -6.72 -16.25
CA PHE A 130 -6.76 -7.86 -15.47
C PHE A 130 -8.15 -7.54 -14.87
N ARG A 131 -9.08 -7.17 -15.73
CA ARG A 131 -10.47 -6.90 -15.34
C ARG A 131 -11.39 -7.93 -15.97
N LEU A 132 -12.39 -8.34 -15.20
CA LEU A 132 -13.49 -9.10 -15.73
C LEU A 132 -14.19 -8.24 -16.80
N ARG A 133 -14.19 -8.70 -18.05
CA ARG A 133 -14.74 -7.95 -19.20
C ARG A 133 -16.26 -8.02 -19.28
N PHE A 134 -16.81 -9.16 -18.88
CA PHE A 134 -18.23 -9.49 -19.06
C PHE A 134 -19.02 -9.40 -17.76
N ILE A 135 -18.34 -9.41 -16.60
CA ILE A 135 -18.96 -9.26 -15.29
C ILE A 135 -18.67 -7.85 -14.80
N SER A 136 -19.59 -6.91 -15.06
CA SER A 136 -19.57 -5.58 -14.45
C SER A 136 -20.25 -5.65 -13.08
N GLY A 137 -19.74 -4.92 -12.08
CA GLY A 137 -20.22 -4.94 -10.68
C GLY A 137 -21.64 -4.40 -10.44
N GLY A 138 -22.50 -4.42 -11.45
CA GLY A 138 -23.93 -4.10 -11.33
C GLY A 138 -24.74 -5.37 -11.02
N MET A 139 -25.88 -5.20 -10.36
CA MET A 139 -26.85 -6.27 -10.13
C MET A 139 -27.26 -6.89 -11.48
N LEU A 140 -26.86 -8.16 -11.66
CA LEU A 140 -27.26 -8.94 -12.82
C LEU A 140 -28.76 -9.24 -12.70
N SER A 141 -29.54 -8.79 -13.67
CA SER A 141 -31.00 -8.80 -13.59
C SER A 141 -31.62 -10.21 -13.65
N THR A 142 -30.87 -11.23 -14.09
CA THR A 142 -31.34 -12.62 -14.15
C THR A 142 -30.19 -13.62 -13.94
N ALA A 143 -30.49 -14.77 -13.31
CA ALA A 143 -29.53 -15.86 -13.10
C ALA A 143 -28.95 -16.41 -14.43
N GLU A 144 -29.78 -16.47 -15.47
CA GLU A 144 -29.38 -16.96 -16.80
C GLU A 144 -28.34 -16.04 -17.46
N LEU A 145 -28.53 -14.72 -17.36
CA LEU A 145 -27.56 -13.76 -17.88
C LEU A 145 -26.23 -13.84 -17.13
N SER A 146 -26.25 -14.07 -15.82
CA SER A 146 -25.07 -14.26 -15.00
C SER A 146 -24.25 -15.48 -15.44
N ILE A 147 -24.92 -16.59 -15.75
CA ILE A 147 -24.26 -17.81 -16.25
C ILE A 147 -23.63 -17.59 -17.62
N VAL A 148 -24.32 -16.88 -18.52
CA VAL A 148 -23.78 -16.56 -19.85
C VAL A 148 -22.54 -15.67 -19.75
N GLN A 149 -22.57 -14.67 -18.87
CA GLN A 149 -21.43 -13.78 -18.65
C GLN A 149 -20.26 -14.51 -18.01
N ALA A 150 -20.49 -15.35 -17.00
CA ALA A 150 -19.47 -16.20 -16.39
C ALA A 150 -18.82 -17.13 -17.41
N ARG A 151 -19.62 -17.76 -18.30
CA ARG A 151 -19.12 -18.62 -19.37
C ARG A 151 -18.21 -17.85 -20.35
N LYS A 152 -18.56 -16.62 -20.71
CA LYS A 152 -17.73 -15.76 -21.56
C LYS A 152 -16.40 -15.41 -20.89
N GLU A 153 -16.43 -15.13 -19.59
CA GLU A 153 -15.23 -14.84 -18.82
C GLU A 153 -14.28 -16.03 -18.72
N ILE A 154 -14.84 -17.23 -18.46
CA ILE A 154 -14.09 -18.49 -18.43
C ILE A 154 -13.43 -18.76 -19.79
N ASN A 155 -14.15 -18.56 -20.89
CA ASN A 155 -13.59 -18.73 -22.22
C ASN A 155 -12.43 -17.75 -22.48
N LEU A 156 -12.59 -16.49 -22.12
CA LEU A 156 -11.52 -15.48 -22.24
C LEU A 156 -10.29 -15.87 -21.41
N PHE A 157 -10.51 -16.36 -20.18
CA PHE A 157 -9.44 -16.85 -19.32
C PHE A 157 -8.72 -18.07 -19.95
N ALA A 158 -9.47 -19.01 -20.51
CA ALA A 158 -8.90 -20.18 -21.18
C ALA A 158 -8.07 -19.79 -22.43
N GLU A 159 -8.52 -18.80 -23.22
CA GLU A 159 -7.75 -18.29 -24.35
C GLU A 159 -6.45 -17.61 -23.91
N ARG A 160 -6.49 -16.81 -22.86
CA ARG A 160 -5.30 -16.18 -22.28
C ARG A 160 -4.29 -17.21 -21.79
N THR A 161 -4.77 -18.21 -21.05
CA THR A 161 -3.95 -19.32 -20.56
C THR A 161 -3.31 -20.10 -21.72
N ARG A 162 -4.08 -20.38 -22.77
CA ARG A 162 -3.55 -21.05 -23.97
C ARG A 162 -2.46 -20.22 -24.65
N ARG A 163 -2.65 -18.90 -24.74
CA ARG A 163 -1.64 -17.99 -25.31
C ARG A 163 -0.36 -17.98 -24.46
N MET A 164 -0.48 -17.93 -23.13
CA MET A 164 0.66 -18.02 -22.23
C MET A 164 1.45 -19.32 -22.41
N PHE A 165 0.77 -20.47 -22.51
CA PHE A 165 1.43 -21.75 -22.81
C PHE A 165 2.10 -21.75 -24.18
N GLY A 166 1.50 -21.11 -25.18
CA GLY A 166 2.12 -20.90 -26.49
C GLY A 166 3.43 -20.11 -26.38
N MET A 167 3.42 -18.97 -25.68
CA MET A 167 4.61 -18.15 -25.46
C MET A 167 5.71 -18.89 -24.70
N VAL A 168 5.36 -19.65 -23.64
CA VAL A 168 6.32 -20.48 -22.91
C VAL A 168 6.95 -21.53 -23.81
N ARG A 169 6.14 -22.22 -24.62
CA ARG A 169 6.65 -23.19 -25.59
C ARG A 169 7.61 -22.54 -26.60
N ASP A 170 7.23 -21.40 -27.14
CA ASP A 170 8.04 -20.68 -28.13
C ASP A 170 9.33 -20.15 -27.50
N LEU A 171 9.29 -19.72 -26.23
CA LEU A 171 10.46 -19.35 -25.44
C LEU A 171 11.46 -20.52 -25.29
N LEU A 172 10.96 -21.73 -25.05
CA LEU A 172 11.79 -22.94 -24.91
C LEU A 172 12.49 -23.35 -26.22
N HIS A 173 11.93 -22.93 -27.37
CA HIS A 173 12.48 -23.23 -28.70
C HIS A 173 13.28 -22.07 -29.30
N THR A 174 13.28 -20.91 -28.64
CA THR A 174 13.97 -19.70 -29.13
C THR A 174 15.45 -19.78 -28.77
N THR A 175 16.29 -19.75 -29.81
CA THR A 175 17.77 -19.74 -29.69
C THR A 175 18.36 -18.34 -29.85
N ASN A 176 17.55 -17.36 -30.24
CA ASN A 176 17.97 -15.97 -30.46
C ASN A 176 17.68 -15.12 -29.22
N GLU A 177 18.71 -14.47 -28.68
CA GLU A 177 18.63 -13.63 -27.47
C GLU A 177 17.66 -12.44 -27.60
N ASN A 178 17.56 -11.83 -28.79
CA ASN A 178 16.62 -10.73 -29.04
C ASN A 178 15.16 -11.17 -29.03
N ASP A 179 14.87 -12.35 -29.57
CA ASP A 179 13.52 -12.91 -29.57
C ASP A 179 13.14 -13.46 -28.20
N PHE A 180 14.12 -14.02 -27.46
CA PHE A 180 13.95 -14.41 -26.06
C PHE A 180 13.53 -13.22 -25.20
N ASN A 181 14.23 -12.10 -25.31
CA ASN A 181 13.93 -10.90 -24.50
C ASN A 181 12.58 -10.28 -24.85
N LYS A 182 12.10 -10.38 -26.11
CA LYS A 182 10.76 -9.93 -26.51
C LYS A 182 9.64 -10.81 -25.97
N LEU A 183 9.86 -12.12 -25.87
CA LEU A 183 8.85 -13.07 -25.34
C LEU A 183 8.82 -13.06 -23.82
N PHE A 184 9.92 -12.67 -23.18
CA PHE A 184 10.07 -12.64 -21.72
C PHE A 184 9.58 -11.32 -21.11
N SER A 185 9.55 -10.21 -21.86
CA SER A 185 9.08 -8.88 -21.40
C SER A 185 7.57 -8.75 -21.44
#